data_f55d6da4f62b1c01dc00a1e399d6081d
#
_entry.id   f55d6da4f62b1c01dc00a1e399d6081d
#
_cell.length_a   1.000
_cell.length_b   1.000
_cell.length_c   1.000
_cell.angle_alpha   90.00
_cell.angle_beta   90.00
_cell.angle_gamma   90.00
#
_symmetry.space_group_name_H-M   'P 1'
#
loop_
_entity.id
_entity.type
_entity.pdbx_description
1 polymer ?
#
loop_
_entity_poly.entity_id
_entity_poly.type
_entity_poly.pdbx_seq_one_letter_code
_entity_poly.pdbx_strand_id
1 'polypeptide(L)'
;MGFLLLSGMPVGRQAPTAPTLPNYAVTLTAYNAVPEQTDGDPLVTASGSFSNPEVVAARSRDLAEELPFGTIIEIAGPSTPSNNCGYGIVAPIVGYRVIADTMNARYTSRIDILFHTDSNYTMKDGKIKNAGMILGICNGASIRVVGHVDITRPHRLPKTQKELAGLVTL
;
A
#
# COMPACT_ATOMS: atom_id res chain seq x y z
N MET A 1 -16.72 -40.09 -58.28
CA MET A 1 -17.23 -39.87 -56.91
C MET A 1 -16.04 -39.51 -56.01
N GLY A 2 -15.82 -38.23 -55.74
CA GLY A 2 -14.76 -37.75 -54.89
C GLY A 2 -15.33 -37.33 -53.50
N PHE A 3 -14.84 -37.95 -52.46
CA PHE A 3 -15.19 -37.56 -51.09
C PHE A 3 -14.24 -36.45 -50.59
N LEU A 4 -14.74 -35.24 -50.33
CA LEU A 4 -14.03 -34.20 -49.64
C LEU A 4 -14.09 -34.46 -48.13
N LEU A 5 -12.97 -34.76 -47.49
CA LEU A 5 -12.86 -34.78 -46.04
C LEU A 5 -12.57 -33.35 -45.55
N LEU A 6 -13.57 -32.74 -44.93
CA LEU A 6 -13.40 -31.49 -44.17
C LEU A 6 -12.75 -31.80 -42.83
N SER A 7 -11.46 -31.49 -42.72
CA SER A 7 -10.75 -31.52 -41.44
C SER A 7 -11.18 -30.31 -40.61
N GLY A 8 -12.00 -30.56 -39.59
CA GLY A 8 -12.34 -29.56 -38.59
C GLY A 8 -11.07 -29.22 -37.72
N MET A 9 -10.63 -27.98 -37.77
CA MET A 9 -9.60 -27.48 -36.88
C MET A 9 -10.12 -27.44 -35.43
N PRO A 10 -9.38 -27.90 -34.41
CA PRO A 10 -9.78 -27.76 -33.04
C PRO A 10 -9.79 -26.27 -32.66
N VAL A 11 -10.95 -25.77 -32.25
CA VAL A 11 -11.06 -24.44 -31.63
C VAL A 11 -10.32 -24.49 -30.30
N GLY A 12 -9.16 -23.84 -30.25
CA GLY A 12 -8.36 -23.71 -29.05
C GLY A 12 -9.18 -23.03 -27.95
N ARG A 13 -9.46 -23.78 -26.89
CA ARG A 13 -10.08 -23.25 -25.66
C ARG A 13 -9.07 -22.31 -25.01
N GLN A 14 -9.25 -20.99 -25.15
CA GLN A 14 -8.50 -20.03 -24.35
C GLN A 14 -8.71 -20.32 -22.87
N ALA A 15 -7.62 -20.55 -22.14
CA ALA A 15 -7.67 -20.64 -20.69
C ALA A 15 -8.23 -19.33 -20.11
N PRO A 16 -9.10 -19.39 -19.08
CA PRO A 16 -9.58 -18.17 -18.43
C PRO A 16 -8.39 -17.37 -17.90
N THR A 17 -8.25 -16.12 -18.36
CA THR A 17 -7.28 -15.17 -17.80
C THR A 17 -7.65 -14.92 -16.34
N ALA A 18 -6.71 -15.15 -15.43
CA ALA A 18 -6.90 -14.82 -14.03
C ALA A 18 -7.32 -13.34 -13.89
N PRO A 19 -8.27 -13.01 -13.00
CA PRO A 19 -8.71 -11.64 -12.80
C PRO A 19 -7.50 -10.80 -12.37
N THR A 20 -7.22 -9.71 -13.10
CA THR A 20 -6.19 -8.76 -12.72
C THR A 20 -6.68 -7.96 -11.52
N LEU A 21 -5.92 -7.96 -10.44
CA LEU A 21 -6.22 -7.15 -9.26
C LEU A 21 -6.09 -5.66 -9.58
N PRO A 22 -6.97 -4.80 -9.02
CA PRO A 22 -6.91 -3.36 -9.26
C PRO A 22 -5.54 -2.77 -8.87
N ASN A 23 -4.99 -1.95 -9.76
CA ASN A 23 -3.70 -1.28 -9.60
C ASN A 23 -3.86 0.22 -9.84
N TYR A 24 -3.27 1.03 -8.97
CA TYR A 24 -3.40 2.49 -9.01
C TYR A 24 -2.01 3.14 -8.95
N ALA A 25 -1.79 4.12 -9.82
CA ALA A 25 -0.61 4.98 -9.73
C ALA A 25 -0.81 6.01 -8.61
N VAL A 26 0.19 6.14 -7.74
CA VAL A 26 0.11 7.03 -6.57
C VAL A 26 1.43 7.73 -6.30
N THR A 27 1.37 8.80 -5.51
CA THR A 27 2.54 9.36 -4.83
C THR A 27 2.61 8.76 -3.43
N LEU A 28 3.78 8.22 -3.05
CA LEU A 28 4.02 7.75 -1.68
C LEU A 28 4.67 8.84 -0.85
N THR A 29 4.22 8.95 0.38
CA THR A 29 4.84 9.70 1.47
C THR A 29 4.79 8.85 2.74
N ALA A 30 5.29 9.37 3.87
CA ALA A 30 5.20 8.71 5.15
C ALA A 30 4.98 9.70 6.29
N TYR A 31 4.36 9.21 7.36
CA TYR A 31 4.13 9.94 8.59
C TYR A 31 4.46 9.08 9.81
N ASN A 32 4.53 9.72 10.97
CA ASN A 32 4.66 9.06 12.26
C ASN A 32 3.42 9.39 13.11
N ALA A 33 3.05 8.49 14.03
CA ALA A 33 1.96 8.71 14.97
C ALA A 33 2.41 9.66 16.10
N VAL A 34 2.57 10.95 15.74
CA VAL A 34 2.95 12.03 16.66
C VAL A 34 1.99 13.21 16.51
N PRO A 35 1.78 14.02 17.57
CA PRO A 35 0.80 15.12 17.53
C PRO A 35 0.99 16.11 16.38
N GLU A 36 2.23 16.33 15.95
CA GLU A 36 2.58 17.27 14.88
C GLU A 36 2.20 16.76 13.47
N GLN A 37 1.93 15.46 13.32
CA GLN A 37 1.63 14.81 12.04
C GLN A 37 0.25 14.18 11.97
N THR A 38 -0.54 14.28 13.06
CA THR A 38 -1.87 13.67 13.16
C THR A 38 -2.91 14.68 13.63
N ASP A 39 -4.16 14.46 13.29
CA ASP A 39 -5.29 15.27 13.75
C ASP A 39 -5.84 14.68 15.06
N GLY A 40 -5.64 15.34 16.20
CA GLY A 40 -6.20 14.93 17.48
C GLY A 40 -5.38 13.86 18.21
N ASP A 41 -5.88 12.64 18.36
CA ASP A 41 -5.17 11.55 19.04
C ASP A 41 -4.25 10.78 18.09
N PRO A 42 -2.92 10.85 18.27
CA PRO A 42 -1.95 10.14 17.42
C PRO A 42 -2.12 8.61 17.44
N LEU A 43 -2.74 8.07 18.48
CA LEU A 43 -2.89 6.62 18.64
C LEU A 43 -4.13 6.07 17.95
N VAL A 44 -5.00 6.93 17.42
CA VAL A 44 -6.26 6.53 16.77
C VAL A 44 -6.30 7.06 15.35
N THR A 45 -6.49 6.16 14.37
CA THR A 45 -6.65 6.51 12.95
C THR A 45 -8.06 7.02 12.64
N ALA A 46 -8.26 7.59 11.45
CA ALA A 46 -9.57 8.06 10.99
C ALA A 46 -10.63 6.93 10.94
N SER A 47 -10.25 5.67 10.83
CA SER A 47 -11.16 4.53 10.93
C SER A 47 -11.54 4.15 12.35
N GLY A 48 -10.95 4.78 13.38
CA GLY A 48 -11.10 4.42 14.79
C GLY A 48 -10.21 3.25 15.24
N SER A 49 -9.34 2.75 14.38
CA SER A 49 -8.38 1.69 14.71
C SER A 49 -7.13 2.26 15.37
N PHE A 50 -6.38 1.40 16.07
CA PHE A 50 -5.07 1.77 16.61
C PHE A 50 -4.06 2.11 15.49
N SER A 51 -3.29 3.19 15.68
CA SER A 51 -2.22 3.62 14.77
C SER A 51 -1.04 2.67 14.84
N ASN A 52 -1.15 1.50 14.22
CA ASN A 52 -0.12 0.48 14.21
C ASN A 52 0.86 0.68 13.03
N PRO A 53 2.10 1.12 13.28
CA PRO A 53 3.07 1.41 12.22
C PRO A 53 3.56 0.16 11.46
N GLU A 54 3.28 -1.04 11.96
CA GLU A 54 3.54 -2.28 11.25
C GLU A 54 2.68 -2.43 10.00
N VAL A 55 1.40 -1.98 10.05
CA VAL A 55 0.41 -2.38 9.04
C VAL A 55 -0.43 -1.24 8.48
N VAL A 56 -0.43 -0.05 9.10
CA VAL A 56 -1.33 1.05 8.71
C VAL A 56 -0.75 1.89 7.58
N ALA A 57 -1.62 2.33 6.68
CA ALA A 57 -1.40 3.45 5.78
C ALA A 57 -2.64 4.34 5.73
N ALA A 58 -2.42 5.63 5.45
CA ALA A 58 -3.44 6.60 5.12
C ALA A 58 -3.58 6.74 3.60
N ARG A 59 -4.79 7.03 3.13
CA ARG A 59 -5.07 7.40 1.75
C ARG A 59 -5.55 8.84 1.65
N SER A 60 -5.32 9.49 0.52
CA SER A 60 -5.98 10.75 0.20
C SER A 60 -7.49 10.54 0.02
N ARG A 61 -8.28 11.60 0.22
CA ARG A 61 -9.74 11.48 0.28
C ARG A 61 -10.39 11.14 -1.05
N ASP A 62 -9.77 11.52 -2.16
CA ASP A 62 -10.20 11.18 -3.52
C ASP A 62 -10.16 9.67 -3.83
N LEU A 63 -9.35 8.89 -3.11
CA LEU A 63 -9.27 7.44 -3.23
C LEU A 63 -10.25 6.69 -2.31
N ALA A 64 -11.27 7.37 -1.77
CA ALA A 64 -12.15 6.78 -0.76
C ALA A 64 -13.02 5.63 -1.28
N GLU A 65 -13.46 5.71 -2.51
CA GLU A 65 -14.31 4.70 -3.15
C GLU A 65 -13.49 3.48 -3.57
N GLU A 66 -12.29 3.70 -4.14
CA GLU A 66 -11.40 2.65 -4.61
C GLU A 66 -10.70 1.91 -3.47
N LEU A 67 -10.40 2.64 -2.38
CA LEU A 67 -9.66 2.15 -1.22
C LEU A 67 -10.44 2.42 0.08
N PRO A 68 -11.61 1.80 0.30
CA PRO A 68 -12.31 1.92 1.57
C PRO A 68 -11.45 1.41 2.73
N PHE A 69 -11.76 1.83 3.96
CA PHE A 69 -11.06 1.34 5.15
C PHE A 69 -11.13 -0.19 5.24
N GLY A 70 -10.00 -0.81 5.57
CA GLY A 70 -9.82 -2.25 5.56
C GLY A 70 -9.22 -2.82 4.27
N THR A 71 -9.09 -2.03 3.20
CA THR A 71 -8.42 -2.46 1.98
C THR A 71 -6.96 -2.80 2.26
N ILE A 72 -6.52 -3.99 1.86
CA ILE A 72 -5.12 -4.41 1.96
C ILE A 72 -4.44 -4.10 0.64
N ILE A 73 -3.33 -3.37 0.70
CA ILE A 73 -2.53 -2.98 -0.46
C ILE A 73 -1.12 -3.55 -0.40
N GLU A 74 -0.62 -3.93 -1.55
CA GLU A 74 0.79 -4.11 -1.83
C GLU A 74 1.33 -2.84 -2.48
N ILE A 75 2.52 -2.41 -2.08
CA ILE A 75 3.12 -1.16 -2.54
C ILE A 75 4.37 -1.46 -3.35
N ALA A 76 4.44 -0.91 -4.55
CA ALA A 76 5.63 -0.93 -5.40
C ALA A 76 6.18 0.50 -5.55
N GLY A 77 7.48 0.65 -5.34
CA GLY A 77 8.17 1.93 -5.56
C GLY A 77 8.21 2.31 -7.04
N PRO A 78 8.64 3.55 -7.35
CA PRO A 78 8.79 3.99 -8.72
C PRO A 78 9.81 3.14 -9.48
N SER A 79 9.52 2.85 -10.75
CA SER A 79 10.40 2.08 -11.64
C SER A 79 11.71 2.80 -11.97
N THR A 80 11.72 4.13 -11.87
CA THR A 80 12.91 4.96 -12.10
C THR A 80 13.32 5.65 -10.80
N PRO A 81 14.61 5.58 -10.40
CA PRO A 81 15.11 6.30 -9.24
C PRO A 81 14.87 7.80 -9.37
N SER A 82 14.50 8.47 -8.28
CA SER A 82 14.41 9.93 -8.21
C SER A 82 15.16 10.45 -6.98
N ASN A 83 15.71 11.65 -7.07
CA ASN A 83 16.50 12.24 -5.98
C ASN A 83 15.67 12.50 -4.69
N ASN A 84 14.34 12.58 -4.80
CA ASN A 84 13.45 12.85 -3.68
C ASN A 84 12.75 11.59 -3.15
N CYS A 85 13.16 10.39 -3.59
CA CYS A 85 12.53 9.14 -3.23
C CYS A 85 13.57 8.12 -2.76
N GLY A 86 13.56 7.79 -1.49
CA GLY A 86 14.41 6.76 -0.88
C GLY A 86 13.71 5.41 -0.72
N TYR A 87 12.70 5.10 -1.53
CA TYR A 87 11.93 3.85 -1.43
C TYR A 87 12.84 2.61 -1.35
N GLY A 88 13.86 2.51 -2.18
CA GLY A 88 14.77 1.35 -2.20
C GLY A 88 15.49 1.10 -0.87
N ILE A 89 15.65 2.14 -0.03
CA ILE A 89 16.26 2.01 1.31
C ILE A 89 15.24 1.47 2.31
N VAL A 90 14.00 1.98 2.27
CA VAL A 90 12.96 1.65 3.25
C VAL A 90 12.06 0.48 2.82
N ALA A 91 12.18 0.00 1.59
CA ALA A 91 11.38 -1.11 1.04
C ALA A 91 11.26 -2.33 1.97
N PRO A 92 12.33 -2.76 2.70
CA PRO A 92 12.24 -3.90 3.62
C PRO A 92 11.24 -3.73 4.76
N ILE A 93 10.88 -2.49 5.13
CA ILE A 93 9.93 -2.19 6.20
C ILE A 93 8.58 -1.67 5.69
N VAL A 94 8.40 -1.55 4.38
CA VAL A 94 7.12 -1.12 3.80
C VAL A 94 6.07 -2.20 3.94
N GLY A 95 6.32 -3.41 3.47
CA GLY A 95 5.40 -4.55 3.55
C GLY A 95 4.02 -4.30 2.94
N TYR A 96 3.06 -5.15 3.27
CA TYR A 96 1.64 -4.91 3.00
C TYR A 96 1.09 -3.84 3.94
N ARG A 97 0.06 -3.11 3.51
CA ARG A 97 -0.58 -2.09 4.35
C ARG A 97 -2.10 -2.21 4.30
N VAL A 98 -2.73 -1.92 5.43
CA VAL A 98 -4.18 -1.75 5.54
C VAL A 98 -4.50 -0.26 5.49
N ILE A 99 -5.39 0.11 4.61
CA ILE A 99 -5.95 1.47 4.60
C ILE A 99 -6.85 1.64 5.82
N ALA A 100 -6.35 2.36 6.81
CA ALA A 100 -7.06 2.61 8.07
C ALA A 100 -7.13 4.10 8.42
N ASP A 101 -6.43 4.95 7.68
CA ASP A 101 -6.35 6.37 7.96
C ASP A 101 -6.59 7.23 6.72
N THR A 102 -6.75 8.54 6.92
CA THR A 102 -7.08 9.52 5.88
C THR A 102 -6.15 10.71 5.95
N MET A 103 -5.61 11.10 4.81
CA MET A 103 -4.77 12.29 4.68
C MET A 103 -5.59 13.59 4.68
N ASN A 104 -4.90 14.71 4.90
CA ASN A 104 -5.46 16.05 4.74
C ASN A 104 -6.07 16.23 3.34
N ALA A 105 -7.22 16.91 3.26
CA ALA A 105 -8.01 17.08 2.01
C ALA A 105 -7.27 17.77 0.86
N ARG A 106 -6.17 18.48 1.14
CA ARG A 106 -5.32 19.12 0.11
C ARG A 106 -4.53 18.13 -0.76
N TYR A 107 -4.40 16.89 -0.32
CA TYR A 107 -3.64 15.86 -1.03
C TYR A 107 -4.58 15.00 -1.88
N THR A 108 -4.09 14.63 -3.06
CA THR A 108 -4.80 13.77 -4.03
C THR A 108 -3.87 12.69 -4.57
N SER A 109 -4.42 11.55 -4.92
CA SER A 109 -3.71 10.39 -5.50
C SER A 109 -2.49 9.98 -4.68
N ARG A 110 -2.63 9.96 -3.34
CA ARG A 110 -1.52 9.68 -2.42
C ARG A 110 -1.83 8.56 -1.43
N ILE A 111 -0.75 7.87 -1.09
CA ILE A 111 -0.69 6.93 0.05
C ILE A 111 0.40 7.43 0.99
N ASP A 112 0.09 7.48 2.27
CA ASP A 112 0.97 7.90 3.34
C ASP A 112 1.22 6.71 4.28
N ILE A 113 2.47 6.25 4.35
CA ILE A 113 2.83 5.04 5.10
C ILE A 113 3.11 5.44 6.53
N LEU A 114 2.43 4.81 7.49
CA LEU A 114 2.75 4.99 8.90
C LEU A 114 4.03 4.21 9.24
N PHE A 115 5.08 4.91 9.65
CA PHE A 115 6.29 4.29 10.15
C PHE A 115 6.44 4.48 11.66
N HIS A 116 7.20 3.59 12.29
CA HIS A 116 7.65 3.77 13.66
C HIS A 116 8.49 5.04 13.81
N THR A 117 8.32 5.76 14.91
CA THR A 117 9.18 6.90 15.27
C THR A 117 10.65 6.50 15.40
N ASP A 118 10.89 5.25 15.79
CA ASP A 118 12.24 4.69 16.01
C ASP A 118 12.84 4.02 14.75
N SER A 119 12.15 4.06 13.60
CA SER A 119 12.68 3.56 12.34
C SER A 119 13.76 4.48 11.80
N ASN A 120 14.95 4.41 12.40
CA ASN A 120 16.07 5.29 12.10
C ASN A 120 17.18 4.56 11.34
N TYR A 121 17.81 5.27 10.42
CA TYR A 121 18.91 4.80 9.59
C TYR A 121 20.11 5.72 9.73
N THR A 122 21.29 5.13 9.89
CA THR A 122 22.56 5.89 9.86
C THR A 122 23.00 6.06 8.41
N MET A 123 23.06 7.30 7.95
CA MET A 123 23.52 7.66 6.60
C MET A 123 25.04 7.57 6.49
N LYS A 124 25.56 7.56 5.25
CA LYS A 124 27.01 7.49 4.99
C LYS A 124 27.82 8.65 5.61
N ASP A 125 27.18 9.79 5.81
CA ASP A 125 27.77 10.96 6.48
C ASP A 125 27.65 10.92 8.02
N GLY A 126 27.21 9.79 8.59
CA GLY A 126 27.03 9.59 10.02
C GLY A 126 25.75 10.19 10.60
N LYS A 127 24.94 10.90 9.81
CA LYS A 127 23.66 11.47 10.27
C LYS A 127 22.60 10.39 10.41
N ILE A 128 21.76 10.54 11.42
CA ILE A 128 20.60 9.68 11.63
C ILE A 128 19.38 10.35 11.00
N LYS A 129 18.65 9.60 10.18
CA LYS A 129 17.38 10.01 9.58
C LYS A 129 16.30 8.98 9.84
N ASN A 130 15.09 9.45 10.17
CA ASN A 130 13.91 8.59 10.26
C ASN A 130 13.52 8.07 8.87
N ALA A 131 12.92 6.88 8.82
CA ALA A 131 12.47 6.22 7.59
C ALA A 131 11.57 7.12 6.73
N GLY A 132 10.68 7.90 7.33
CA GLY A 132 9.83 8.85 6.61
C GLY A 132 10.62 9.94 5.91
N MET A 133 11.64 10.48 6.55
CA MET A 133 12.56 11.46 5.92
C MET A 133 13.37 10.84 4.77
N ILE A 134 13.70 9.55 4.87
CA ILE A 134 14.42 8.82 3.80
C ILE A 134 13.47 8.55 2.64
N LEU A 135 12.26 8.06 2.90
CA LEU A 135 11.27 7.82 1.84
C LEU A 135 11.03 9.11 1.05
N GLY A 136 10.83 10.24 1.74
CA GLY A 136 10.56 11.51 1.11
C GLY A 136 9.24 11.50 0.31
N ILE A 137 9.27 12.02 -0.93
CA ILE A 137 8.12 12.05 -1.84
C ILE A 137 8.44 11.20 -3.07
N CYS A 138 7.77 10.06 -3.19
CA CYS A 138 7.97 9.11 -4.27
C CYS A 138 6.83 9.21 -5.30
N ASN A 139 7.04 9.99 -6.33
CA ASN A 139 6.15 10.02 -7.49
C ASN A 139 6.37 8.79 -8.38
N GLY A 140 5.32 8.33 -9.05
CA GLY A 140 5.39 7.18 -9.96
C GLY A 140 5.46 5.82 -9.26
N ALA A 141 5.10 5.78 -8.00
CA ALA A 141 4.83 4.55 -7.30
C ALA A 141 3.47 3.96 -7.70
N SER A 142 3.23 2.71 -7.37
CA SER A 142 1.94 2.07 -7.58
C SER A 142 1.52 1.22 -6.39
N ILE A 143 0.22 1.03 -6.27
CA ILE A 143 -0.37 0.12 -5.28
C ILE A 143 -1.26 -0.89 -5.98
N ARG A 144 -1.28 -2.10 -5.48
CA ARG A 144 -2.18 -3.18 -5.91
C ARG A 144 -3.07 -3.57 -4.75
N VAL A 145 -4.38 -3.63 -4.97
CA VAL A 145 -5.33 -4.16 -3.96
C VAL A 145 -5.19 -5.67 -3.93
N VAL A 146 -4.86 -6.22 -2.77
CA VAL A 146 -4.57 -7.66 -2.60
C VAL A 146 -5.47 -8.34 -1.56
N GLY A 147 -6.42 -7.62 -1.01
CA GLY A 147 -7.37 -8.17 -0.05
C GLY A 147 -8.16 -7.10 0.68
N HIS A 148 -8.95 -7.56 1.64
CA HIS A 148 -9.74 -6.69 2.52
C HIS A 148 -9.89 -7.34 3.89
N VAL A 149 -9.83 -6.55 4.95
CA VAL A 149 -10.10 -6.95 6.33
C VAL A 149 -11.15 -6.04 6.95
N ASP A 150 -12.13 -6.62 7.62
CA ASP A 150 -13.13 -5.83 8.37
C ASP A 150 -12.49 -5.24 9.65
N ILE A 151 -12.22 -3.93 9.63
CA ILE A 151 -11.65 -3.18 10.76
C ILE A 151 -12.69 -2.33 11.50
N THR A 152 -13.98 -2.51 11.21
CA THR A 152 -15.08 -1.76 11.87
C THR A 152 -15.21 -2.09 13.34
N ARG A 153 -14.66 -3.22 13.79
CA ARG A 153 -14.65 -3.62 15.20
C ARG A 153 -13.26 -3.39 15.80
N PRO A 154 -13.18 -2.87 17.03
CA PRO A 154 -11.92 -2.80 17.76
C PRO A 154 -11.20 -4.17 17.77
N HIS A 155 -9.89 -4.16 17.62
CA HIS A 155 -9.00 -5.32 17.63
C HIS A 155 -9.01 -6.25 16.39
N ARG A 156 -9.66 -5.87 15.28
CA ARG A 156 -9.58 -6.63 14.03
C ARG A 156 -8.45 -6.21 13.08
N LEU A 157 -7.83 -5.07 13.34
CA LEU A 157 -6.63 -4.68 12.59
C LEU A 157 -5.52 -5.71 12.86
N PRO A 158 -4.89 -6.31 11.82
CA PRO A 158 -3.74 -7.17 12.00
C PRO A 158 -2.64 -6.47 12.79
N LYS A 159 -1.95 -7.20 13.65
CA LYS A 159 -0.92 -6.64 14.52
C LYS A 159 0.47 -6.66 13.88
N THR A 160 0.70 -7.61 12.98
CA THR A 160 2.00 -7.86 12.38
C THR A 160 1.91 -8.06 10.87
N GLN A 161 3.03 -7.86 10.18
CA GLN A 161 3.14 -8.18 8.75
C GLN A 161 2.84 -9.66 8.46
N LYS A 162 3.18 -10.56 9.37
CA LYS A 162 2.89 -12.00 9.23
C LYS A 162 1.38 -12.29 9.23
N GLU A 163 0.65 -11.66 10.17
CA GLU A 163 -0.82 -11.78 10.21
C GLU A 163 -1.44 -11.19 8.95
N LEU A 164 -0.96 -10.00 8.52
CA LEU A 164 -1.47 -9.33 7.34
C LEU A 164 -1.22 -10.14 6.06
N ALA A 165 -0.04 -10.71 5.90
CA ALA A 165 0.30 -11.56 4.76
C ALA A 165 -0.61 -12.81 4.65
N GLY A 166 -1.11 -13.33 5.79
CA GLY A 166 -2.07 -14.43 5.82
C GLY A 166 -3.47 -14.08 5.30
N LEU A 167 -3.79 -12.79 5.13
CA LEU A 167 -5.08 -12.29 4.63
C LEU A 167 -5.03 -11.88 3.16
N VAL A 168 -3.84 -11.91 2.55
CA VAL A 168 -3.66 -11.54 1.13
C VAL A 168 -4.22 -12.64 0.25
N THR A 169 -5.06 -12.25 -0.71
CA THR A 169 -5.59 -13.12 -1.76
C THR A 169 -4.72 -12.95 -3.01
N LEU A 170 -4.01 -13.99 -3.40
CA LEU A 170 -3.16 -14.04 -4.59
C LEU A 170 -3.94 -14.54 -5.80
#